data_450f0ca570c197b874f7af7233aea132
#
_entry.id   450f0ca570c197b874f7af7233aea132
#
_cell.length_a   1.000
_cell.length_b   1.000
_cell.length_c   1.000
_cell.angle_alpha   90.00
_cell.angle_beta   90.00
_cell.angle_gamma   90.00
#
_symmetry.space_group_name_H-M   'P 1'
#
loop_
_entity.id
_entity.type
_entity.pdbx_description
1 polymer ?
#
loop_
_entity_poly.entity_id
_entity_poly.type
_entity_poly.pdbx_seq_one_letter_code
_entity_poly.pdbx_strand_id
1 'polypeptide(L)'
;MSESPDGVGYRLDTGVATIELRGPALDVALRSGLLAAVRQVRDDGDAVRAVLLTARGKHFCVGQDLKEHARALEAEPESAFACVRNEYNPLVEALHALTQPVVVAVEGACVGAGLGLALCADVRVAAEGARFATAFTGIGLAADSGLSGALAQAVGPSRAAALMLLGDRFGAEDALRWGLVHRVVPDGDATAEGLALARRLAAGPTVAYAEVKALLRDAPGASLATVLEREAAAQKRLGATRDHRAAVAAFLARAEPSFEGR
;
A
#
# COMPACT_ATOMS: atom_id res chain seq x y z
N MET A 1 21.48 1.86 -8.55
CA MET A 1 20.36 2.77 -8.24
C MET A 1 20.27 3.77 -9.38
N SER A 2 19.24 3.71 -10.21
CA SER A 2 18.94 4.84 -11.10
C SER A 2 18.40 5.96 -10.21
N GLU A 3 19.10 7.06 -10.14
CA GLU A 3 18.59 8.28 -9.51
C GLU A 3 17.54 8.87 -10.44
N SER A 4 16.26 8.65 -10.14
CA SER A 4 15.21 9.41 -10.79
C SER A 4 15.24 10.84 -10.24
N PRO A 5 15.21 11.87 -11.08
CA PRO A 5 15.17 13.27 -10.63
C PRO A 5 13.88 13.60 -9.86
N ASP A 6 12.92 12.69 -9.82
CA ASP A 6 11.52 12.91 -9.40
C ASP A 6 11.24 12.57 -7.94
N GLY A 7 12.21 12.61 -7.05
CA GLY A 7 11.98 12.42 -5.60
C GLY A 7 11.57 11.00 -5.18
N VAL A 8 11.58 10.00 -6.10
CA VAL A 8 11.24 8.60 -5.82
C VAL A 8 12.38 7.68 -6.26
N GLY A 9 12.83 6.81 -5.36
CA GLY A 9 13.79 5.75 -5.67
C GLY A 9 13.06 4.47 -6.08
N TYR A 10 13.57 3.79 -7.11
CA TYR A 10 13.14 2.45 -7.49
C TYR A 10 14.33 1.50 -7.52
N ARG A 11 14.19 0.31 -6.95
CA ARG A 11 15.20 -0.75 -6.97
C ARG A 11 14.52 -2.12 -6.98
N LEU A 12 14.87 -2.95 -7.94
CA LEU A 12 14.49 -4.36 -7.97
C LEU A 12 15.69 -5.20 -7.49
N ASP A 13 15.47 -6.01 -6.47
CA ASP A 13 16.47 -6.91 -5.91
C ASP A 13 15.80 -8.18 -5.41
N THR A 14 16.24 -9.33 -5.93
CA THR A 14 15.81 -10.66 -5.49
C THR A 14 14.27 -10.82 -5.45
N GLY A 15 13.58 -10.32 -6.50
CA GLY A 15 12.12 -10.37 -6.62
C GLY A 15 11.36 -9.32 -5.80
N VAL A 16 12.05 -8.43 -5.08
CA VAL A 16 11.44 -7.32 -4.34
C VAL A 16 11.68 -6.00 -5.04
N ALA A 17 10.62 -5.35 -5.50
CA ALA A 17 10.67 -3.96 -5.94
C ALA A 17 10.52 -3.03 -4.74
N THR A 18 11.56 -2.29 -4.41
CA THR A 18 11.53 -1.26 -3.37
C THR A 18 11.27 0.09 -4.00
N ILE A 19 10.18 0.74 -3.59
CA ILE A 19 9.81 2.12 -3.95
C ILE A 19 10.05 2.98 -2.71
N GLU A 20 10.98 3.95 -2.83
CA GLU A 20 11.39 4.83 -1.73
C GLU A 20 10.97 6.27 -1.99
N LEU A 21 10.07 6.82 -1.17
CA LEU A 21 9.76 8.25 -1.18
C LEU A 21 10.93 9.05 -0.61
N ARG A 22 11.39 10.08 -1.31
CA ARG A 22 12.53 10.92 -0.91
C ARG A 22 12.13 12.31 -0.43
N GLY A 23 10.85 12.50 -0.19
CA GLY A 23 10.28 13.70 0.38
C GLY A 23 9.02 13.36 1.18
N PRO A 24 8.71 14.12 2.25
CA PRO A 24 7.56 13.82 3.09
C PRO A 24 6.23 14.31 2.51
N ALA A 25 6.23 15.34 1.66
CA ALA A 25 5.03 15.93 1.08
C ALA A 25 4.88 15.58 -0.40
N LEU A 26 3.67 15.26 -0.80
CA LEU A 26 3.30 14.88 -2.15
C LEU A 26 3.14 16.14 -3.04
N ASP A 27 4.26 16.64 -3.54
CA ASP A 27 4.30 17.60 -4.64
C ASP A 27 4.10 16.92 -6.00
N VAL A 28 4.06 17.70 -7.10
CA VAL A 28 3.90 17.16 -8.47
C VAL A 28 4.98 16.14 -8.80
N ALA A 29 6.24 16.41 -8.45
CA ALA A 29 7.35 15.53 -8.77
C ALA A 29 7.23 14.19 -8.03
N LEU A 30 6.91 14.22 -6.73
CA LEU A 30 6.77 13.00 -5.93
C LEU A 30 5.57 12.16 -6.38
N ARG A 31 4.43 12.79 -6.73
CA ARG A 31 3.25 12.09 -7.26
C ARG A 31 3.55 11.42 -8.60
N SER A 32 4.16 12.16 -9.53
CA SER A 32 4.54 11.64 -10.86
C SER A 32 5.56 10.52 -10.76
N GLY A 33 6.60 10.71 -9.95
CA GLY A 33 7.64 9.72 -9.72
C GLY A 33 7.11 8.45 -9.08
N LEU A 34 6.19 8.57 -8.11
CA LEU A 34 5.55 7.41 -7.47
C LEU A 34 4.68 6.64 -8.47
N LEU A 35 3.87 7.32 -9.29
CA LEU A 35 3.09 6.69 -10.34
C LEU A 35 4.00 5.98 -11.36
N ALA A 36 5.11 6.61 -11.76
CA ALA A 36 6.08 6.00 -12.67
C ALA A 36 6.71 4.74 -12.04
N ALA A 37 7.10 4.78 -10.77
CA ALA A 37 7.64 3.62 -10.06
C ALA A 37 6.63 2.47 -9.95
N VAL A 38 5.36 2.77 -9.70
CA VAL A 38 4.30 1.75 -9.68
C VAL A 38 4.07 1.14 -11.07
N ARG A 39 4.16 1.93 -12.12
CA ARG A 39 4.09 1.43 -13.51
C ARG A 39 5.30 0.55 -13.83
N GLN A 40 6.50 0.92 -13.36
CA GLN A 40 7.71 0.11 -13.53
C GLN A 40 7.57 -1.29 -12.89
N VAL A 41 6.89 -1.41 -11.73
CA VAL A 41 6.55 -2.73 -11.15
C VAL A 41 5.78 -3.61 -12.14
N ARG A 42 4.86 -3.03 -12.90
CA ARG A 42 4.07 -3.76 -13.91
C ARG A 42 4.91 -4.11 -15.14
N ASP A 43 5.77 -3.18 -15.56
CA ASP A 43 6.64 -3.38 -16.73
C ASP A 43 7.72 -4.43 -16.47
N ASP A 44 8.24 -4.52 -15.23
CA ASP A 44 9.17 -5.57 -14.79
C ASP A 44 8.50 -6.95 -14.66
N GLY A 45 7.17 -7.00 -14.66
CA GLY A 45 6.38 -8.24 -14.77
C GLY A 45 6.72 -9.30 -13.74
N ASP A 46 7.00 -10.52 -14.20
CA ASP A 46 7.27 -11.69 -13.34
C ASP A 46 8.58 -11.58 -12.54
N ALA A 47 9.45 -10.62 -12.88
CA ALA A 47 10.65 -10.36 -12.09
C ALA A 47 10.32 -9.75 -10.72
N VAL A 48 9.15 -9.08 -10.58
CA VAL A 48 8.67 -8.54 -9.31
C VAL A 48 7.69 -9.52 -8.67
N ARG A 49 8.04 -10.01 -7.50
CA ARG A 49 7.23 -10.95 -6.71
C ARG A 49 6.60 -10.33 -5.46
N ALA A 50 7.17 -9.24 -4.98
CA ALA A 50 6.62 -8.42 -3.90
C ALA A 50 7.08 -6.97 -4.05
N VAL A 51 6.34 -6.04 -3.45
CA VAL A 51 6.67 -4.61 -3.44
C VAL A 51 6.86 -4.16 -1.99
N LEU A 52 7.91 -3.37 -1.75
CA LEU A 52 8.09 -2.60 -0.53
C LEU A 52 7.93 -1.12 -0.85
N LEU A 53 6.97 -0.46 -0.23
CA LEU A 53 6.82 1.00 -0.23
C LEU A 53 7.37 1.56 1.09
N THR A 54 8.35 2.43 1.02
CA THR A 54 9.00 3.04 2.19
C THR A 54 9.33 4.51 1.92
N ALA A 55 9.87 5.20 2.89
CA ALA A 55 10.31 6.58 2.74
C ALA A 55 11.68 6.79 3.35
N ARG A 56 12.43 7.73 2.77
CA ARG A 56 13.71 8.20 3.29
C ARG A 56 13.46 9.32 4.28
N GLY A 57 14.10 9.25 5.45
CA GLY A 57 14.08 10.32 6.44
C GLY A 57 13.11 10.05 7.59
N LYS A 58 12.67 11.12 8.24
CA LYS A 58 11.95 11.05 9.52
C LYS A 58 10.47 10.65 9.40
N HIS A 59 9.85 10.89 8.24
CA HIS A 59 8.41 10.73 8.04
C HIS A 59 8.13 9.90 6.79
N PHE A 60 7.10 9.08 6.85
CA PHE A 60 6.65 8.34 5.68
C PHE A 60 6.02 9.29 4.65
N CYS A 61 4.91 9.94 4.99
CA CYS A 61 4.25 10.89 4.11
C CYS A 61 3.25 11.75 4.88
N VAL A 62 3.33 13.07 4.73
CA VAL A 62 2.46 14.03 5.41
C VAL A 62 1.29 14.52 4.53
N GLY A 63 1.07 13.88 3.38
CA GLY A 63 0.02 14.24 2.44
C GLY A 63 0.45 15.30 1.42
N GLN A 64 -0.52 16.02 0.86
CA GLN A 64 -0.30 17.03 -0.16
C GLN A 64 0.62 18.15 0.30
N ASP A 65 1.48 18.67 -0.59
CA ASP A 65 2.24 19.88 -0.33
C ASP A 65 1.30 21.09 -0.26
N LEU A 66 1.10 21.61 0.97
CA LEU A 66 0.17 22.72 1.20
C LEU A 66 0.65 24.05 0.59
N LYS A 67 1.97 24.21 0.33
CA LYS A 67 2.48 25.41 -0.34
C LYS A 67 2.15 25.36 -1.83
N GLU A 68 2.27 24.19 -2.46
CA GLU A 68 1.81 23.97 -3.83
C GLU A 68 0.32 24.21 -3.95
N HIS A 69 -0.45 23.65 -3.02
CA HIS A 69 -1.92 23.81 -3.00
C HIS A 69 -2.35 25.26 -2.82
N ALA A 70 -1.72 26.00 -1.90
CA ALA A 70 -2.02 27.43 -1.70
C ALA A 70 -1.76 28.27 -2.97
N ARG A 71 -0.65 28.00 -3.67
CA ARG A 71 -0.38 28.67 -4.95
C ARG A 71 -1.42 28.35 -6.03
N ALA A 72 -1.87 27.08 -6.09
CA ALA A 72 -2.91 26.67 -7.03
C ALA A 72 -4.24 27.38 -6.72
N LEU A 73 -4.62 27.50 -5.44
CA LEU A 73 -5.81 28.24 -5.02
C LEU A 73 -5.75 29.74 -5.33
N GLU A 74 -4.57 30.36 -5.22
CA GLU A 74 -4.36 31.76 -5.56
C GLU A 74 -4.42 32.00 -7.08
N ALA A 75 -3.85 31.06 -7.86
CA ALA A 75 -3.76 31.20 -9.32
C ALA A 75 -5.09 30.89 -10.02
N GLU A 76 -5.73 29.77 -9.69
CA GLU A 76 -6.95 29.29 -10.34
C GLU A 76 -7.78 28.42 -9.37
N PRO A 77 -8.60 29.04 -8.52
CA PRO A 77 -9.36 28.34 -7.47
C PRO A 77 -10.22 27.17 -7.96
N GLU A 78 -10.82 27.31 -9.15
CA GLU A 78 -11.73 26.30 -9.73
C GLU A 78 -11.00 25.01 -10.12
N SER A 79 -9.72 25.10 -10.49
CA SER A 79 -8.91 23.97 -10.92
C SER A 79 -7.95 23.45 -9.84
N ALA A 80 -7.84 24.12 -8.69
CA ALA A 80 -6.89 23.81 -7.61
C ALA A 80 -6.98 22.34 -7.11
N PHE A 81 -8.14 21.70 -7.25
CA PHE A 81 -8.38 20.32 -6.90
C PHE A 81 -8.34 19.33 -8.08
N ALA A 82 -8.01 19.81 -9.29
CA ALA A 82 -7.89 18.93 -10.45
C ALA A 82 -6.82 17.84 -10.27
N CYS A 83 -5.79 18.10 -9.46
CA CYS A 83 -4.76 17.13 -9.08
C CYS A 83 -5.35 15.87 -8.42
N VAL A 84 -6.45 15.97 -7.68
CA VAL A 84 -7.09 14.79 -7.07
C VAL A 84 -7.51 13.81 -8.15
N ARG A 85 -8.24 14.26 -9.15
CA ARG A 85 -8.71 13.41 -10.25
C ARG A 85 -7.59 12.98 -11.19
N ASN A 86 -6.66 13.90 -11.49
CA ASN A 86 -5.70 13.72 -12.57
C ASN A 86 -4.39 13.05 -12.12
N GLU A 87 -4.06 13.08 -10.81
CA GLU A 87 -2.79 12.62 -10.28
C GLU A 87 -2.98 11.64 -9.11
N TYR A 88 -3.74 12.01 -8.06
CA TYR A 88 -3.96 11.11 -6.91
C TYR A 88 -4.77 9.87 -7.28
N ASN A 89 -5.92 10.03 -7.95
CA ASN A 89 -6.75 8.88 -8.30
C ASN A 89 -6.00 7.86 -9.18
N PRO A 90 -5.33 8.24 -10.28
CA PRO A 90 -4.54 7.29 -11.07
C PRO A 90 -3.44 6.59 -10.28
N LEU A 91 -2.79 7.29 -9.33
CA LEU A 91 -1.77 6.72 -8.47
C LEU A 91 -2.35 5.66 -7.53
N VAL A 92 -3.45 5.98 -6.85
CA VAL A 92 -4.15 5.07 -5.92
C VAL A 92 -4.68 3.86 -6.67
N GLU A 93 -5.31 4.07 -7.84
CA GLU A 93 -5.79 2.99 -8.70
C GLU A 93 -4.65 2.07 -9.16
N ALA A 94 -3.51 2.64 -9.56
CA ALA A 94 -2.34 1.86 -9.99
C ALA A 94 -1.77 1.02 -8.84
N LEU A 95 -1.62 1.59 -7.63
CA LEU A 95 -1.18 0.86 -6.44
C LEU A 95 -2.15 -0.27 -6.06
N HIS A 96 -3.44 0.05 -6.05
CA HIS A 96 -4.49 -0.92 -5.71
C HIS A 96 -4.60 -2.06 -6.71
N ALA A 97 -4.29 -1.80 -7.99
CA ALA A 97 -4.32 -2.79 -9.07
C ALA A 97 -3.11 -3.72 -9.10
N LEU A 98 -2.06 -3.47 -8.31
CA LEU A 98 -0.91 -4.37 -8.24
C LEU A 98 -1.34 -5.77 -7.80
N THR A 99 -0.95 -6.78 -8.58
CA THR A 99 -1.20 -8.19 -8.26
C THR A 99 -0.21 -8.75 -7.25
N GLN A 100 1.00 -8.19 -7.23
CA GLN A 100 2.02 -8.53 -6.24
C GLN A 100 1.62 -8.07 -4.84
N PRO A 101 1.97 -8.80 -3.78
CA PRO A 101 1.84 -8.33 -2.42
C PRO A 101 2.61 -7.04 -2.20
N VAL A 102 1.98 -6.06 -1.56
CA VAL A 102 2.57 -4.76 -1.22
C VAL A 102 2.74 -4.66 0.29
N VAL A 103 3.95 -4.43 0.72
CA VAL A 103 4.30 -4.11 2.11
C VAL A 103 4.59 -2.62 2.20
N VAL A 104 4.06 -1.93 3.20
CA VAL A 104 4.46 -0.56 3.52
C VAL A 104 5.17 -0.50 4.87
N ALA A 105 6.24 0.28 4.92
CA ALA A 105 7.00 0.57 6.13
C ALA A 105 6.86 2.05 6.49
N VAL A 106 6.32 2.32 7.67
CA VAL A 106 5.96 3.67 8.12
C VAL A 106 6.87 4.10 9.27
N GLU A 107 7.71 5.09 9.01
CA GLU A 107 8.43 5.86 10.03
C GLU A 107 7.72 7.21 10.26
N GLY A 108 7.67 7.67 11.51
CA GLY A 108 7.17 8.99 11.87
C GLY A 108 5.75 9.29 11.37
N ALA A 109 5.53 10.41 10.70
CA ALA A 109 4.20 10.85 10.30
C ALA A 109 3.70 10.16 9.01
N CYS A 110 2.43 9.71 9.06
CA CYS A 110 1.66 9.14 7.96
C CYS A 110 0.27 9.78 7.97
N VAL A 111 0.04 10.81 7.15
CA VAL A 111 -1.08 11.75 7.32
C VAL A 111 -1.79 12.01 5.99
N GLY A 112 -3.10 12.18 6.04
CA GLY A 112 -3.93 12.57 4.89
C GLY A 112 -3.80 11.60 3.72
N ALA A 113 -3.45 12.11 2.52
CA ALA A 113 -3.19 11.29 1.34
C ALA A 113 -2.08 10.24 1.59
N GLY A 114 -1.07 10.55 2.45
CA GLY A 114 -0.05 9.58 2.86
C GLY A 114 -0.65 8.38 3.60
N LEU A 115 -1.66 8.58 4.43
CA LEU A 115 -2.40 7.48 5.06
C LEU A 115 -3.21 6.70 4.02
N GLY A 116 -3.82 7.39 3.05
CA GLY A 116 -4.50 6.75 1.92
C GLY A 116 -3.56 5.82 1.14
N LEU A 117 -2.36 6.29 0.80
CA LEU A 117 -1.33 5.48 0.13
C LEU A 117 -0.89 4.27 0.98
N ALA A 118 -0.69 4.47 2.29
CA ALA A 118 -0.33 3.36 3.18
C ALA A 118 -1.42 2.29 3.25
N LEU A 119 -2.69 2.68 3.17
CA LEU A 119 -3.83 1.74 3.16
C LEU A 119 -4.03 1.02 1.84
N CYS A 120 -3.39 1.43 0.74
CA CYS A 120 -3.33 0.63 -0.49
C CYS A 120 -2.46 -0.63 -0.34
N ALA A 121 -1.58 -0.68 0.66
CA ALA A 121 -0.72 -1.84 0.90
C ALA A 121 -1.47 -2.99 1.61
N ASP A 122 -1.07 -4.23 1.31
CA ASP A 122 -1.64 -5.44 1.91
C ASP A 122 -1.14 -5.65 3.34
N VAL A 123 0.14 -5.37 3.60
CA VAL A 123 0.78 -5.50 4.91
C VAL A 123 1.42 -4.17 5.32
N ARG A 124 1.16 -3.74 6.55
CA ARG A 124 1.66 -2.46 7.08
C ARG A 124 2.49 -2.70 8.33
N VAL A 125 3.72 -2.15 8.32
CA VAL A 125 4.64 -2.12 9.45
C VAL A 125 4.81 -0.67 9.88
N ALA A 126 4.79 -0.39 11.16
CA ALA A 126 5.01 0.96 11.69
C ALA A 126 6.09 0.96 12.76
N ALA A 127 6.87 2.02 12.83
CA ALA A 127 7.73 2.30 13.97
C ALA A 127 6.90 2.69 15.21
N GLU A 128 7.40 2.46 16.42
CA GLU A 128 6.74 2.85 17.69
C GLU A 128 6.40 4.34 17.73
N GLY A 129 7.30 5.17 17.21
CA GLY A 129 7.14 6.60 17.10
C GLY A 129 6.19 7.07 15.98
N ALA A 130 5.63 6.14 15.16
CA ALA A 130 4.76 6.53 14.07
C ALA A 130 3.47 7.21 14.56
N ARG A 131 3.03 8.23 13.80
CA ARG A 131 1.81 9.01 14.09
C ARG A 131 0.96 9.12 12.85
N PHE A 132 -0.31 8.84 13.02
CA PHE A 132 -1.31 8.80 11.96
C PHE A 132 -2.37 9.88 12.19
N ALA A 133 -2.91 10.44 11.11
CA ALA A 133 -4.07 11.31 11.13
C ALA A 133 -4.75 11.35 9.77
N THR A 134 -6.05 11.59 9.74
CA THR A 134 -6.78 11.83 8.48
C THR A 134 -6.56 13.25 7.97
N ALA A 135 -6.55 14.24 8.87
CA ALA A 135 -6.17 15.65 8.68
C ALA A 135 -7.03 16.52 7.73
N PHE A 136 -7.96 15.96 6.98
CA PHE A 136 -8.75 16.70 5.97
C PHE A 136 -9.73 17.69 6.58
N THR A 137 -10.49 17.28 7.60
CA THR A 137 -11.51 18.14 8.23
C THR A 137 -10.91 19.36 8.91
N GLY A 138 -9.67 19.26 9.40
CA GLY A 138 -8.93 20.38 9.99
C GLY A 138 -8.64 21.54 9.03
N ILE A 139 -8.76 21.30 7.73
CA ILE A 139 -8.60 22.31 6.66
C ILE A 139 -9.89 22.44 5.82
N GLY A 140 -11.04 21.99 6.36
CA GLY A 140 -12.34 22.13 5.72
C GLY A 140 -12.61 21.21 4.54
N LEU A 141 -11.86 20.12 4.40
CA LEU A 141 -11.99 19.15 3.29
C LEU A 141 -12.51 17.79 3.76
N ALA A 142 -13.09 17.04 2.84
CA ALA A 142 -13.30 15.62 2.96
C ALA A 142 -12.07 14.84 2.43
N ALA A 143 -11.98 13.55 2.78
CA ALA A 143 -10.85 12.73 2.35
C ALA A 143 -10.84 12.49 0.83
N ASP A 144 -9.62 12.35 0.30
CA ASP A 144 -9.28 11.84 -1.03
C ASP A 144 -8.46 10.54 -0.94
N SER A 145 -7.76 10.17 -2.01
CA SER A 145 -6.81 9.04 -2.07
C SER A 145 -7.42 7.70 -1.60
N GLY A 146 -8.74 7.53 -1.74
CA GLY A 146 -9.44 6.31 -1.33
C GLY A 146 -9.54 6.11 0.19
N LEU A 147 -9.07 7.08 1.00
CA LEU A 147 -8.95 6.95 2.45
C LEU A 147 -10.27 6.63 3.14
N SER A 148 -11.40 7.23 2.72
CA SER A 148 -12.71 6.99 3.35
C SER A 148 -13.13 5.53 3.32
N GLY A 149 -12.97 4.87 2.16
CA GLY A 149 -13.30 3.47 1.99
C GLY A 149 -12.30 2.55 2.69
N ALA A 150 -11.00 2.77 2.45
CA ALA A 150 -9.94 1.93 2.99
C ALA A 150 -9.87 1.98 4.53
N LEU A 151 -10.04 3.16 5.13
CA LEU A 151 -10.06 3.30 6.59
C LEU A 151 -11.28 2.59 7.20
N ALA A 152 -12.47 2.75 6.60
CA ALA A 152 -13.66 2.07 7.08
C ALA A 152 -13.54 0.55 7.02
N GLN A 153 -12.89 0.00 5.98
CA GLN A 153 -12.59 -1.43 5.89
C GLN A 153 -11.58 -1.88 6.95
N ALA A 154 -10.54 -1.07 7.22
CA ALA A 154 -9.48 -1.44 8.13
C ALA A 154 -9.90 -1.41 9.61
N VAL A 155 -10.65 -0.37 10.03
CA VAL A 155 -10.93 -0.15 11.47
C VAL A 155 -12.42 -0.18 11.81
N GLY A 156 -13.28 -0.47 10.83
CA GLY A 156 -14.72 -0.44 10.95
C GLY A 156 -15.32 0.98 10.78
N PRO A 157 -16.60 1.07 10.34
CA PRO A 157 -17.19 2.36 9.96
C PRO A 157 -17.31 3.35 11.14
N SER A 158 -17.60 2.87 12.34
CA SER A 158 -17.77 3.74 13.52
C SER A 158 -16.47 4.44 13.91
N ARG A 159 -15.34 3.70 13.99
CA ARG A 159 -14.04 4.29 14.30
C ARG A 159 -13.54 5.17 13.16
N ALA A 160 -13.73 4.74 11.92
CA ALA A 160 -13.39 5.56 10.76
C ALA A 160 -14.11 6.91 10.79
N ALA A 161 -15.42 6.93 11.09
CA ALA A 161 -16.19 8.16 11.22
C ALA A 161 -15.61 9.09 12.32
N ALA A 162 -15.31 8.55 13.51
CA ALA A 162 -14.72 9.34 14.59
C ALA A 162 -13.36 9.94 14.18
N LEU A 163 -12.45 9.12 13.62
CA LEU A 163 -11.13 9.59 13.18
C LEU A 163 -11.22 10.65 12.08
N MET A 164 -12.17 10.50 11.14
CA MET A 164 -12.31 11.44 10.03
C MET A 164 -13.00 12.73 10.44
N LEU A 165 -14.01 12.68 11.32
CA LEU A 165 -14.76 13.87 11.75
C LEU A 165 -14.00 14.69 12.78
N LEU A 166 -13.35 14.04 13.76
CA LEU A 166 -12.61 14.72 14.81
C LEU A 166 -11.20 15.13 14.39
N GLY A 167 -10.60 14.37 13.44
CA GLY A 167 -9.25 14.63 12.94
C GLY A 167 -8.14 14.31 13.95
N ASP A 168 -8.45 13.56 15.00
CA ASP A 168 -7.50 13.23 16.06
C ASP A 168 -6.30 12.43 15.52
N ARG A 169 -5.14 12.71 16.10
CA ARG A 169 -3.92 11.93 15.87
C ARG A 169 -3.92 10.70 16.73
N PHE A 170 -3.41 9.60 16.18
CA PHE A 170 -3.25 8.34 16.92
C PHE A 170 -1.86 7.73 16.66
N GLY A 171 -1.41 6.89 17.59
CA GLY A 171 -0.07 6.27 17.57
C GLY A 171 -0.06 4.89 16.94
N ALA A 172 1.15 4.31 16.86
CA ALA A 172 1.37 2.96 16.33
C ALA A 172 0.67 1.87 17.15
N GLU A 173 0.63 2.01 18.48
CA GLU A 173 -0.05 1.06 19.37
C GLU A 173 -1.56 1.02 19.12
N ASP A 174 -2.20 2.19 18.97
CA ASP A 174 -3.61 2.27 18.61
C ASP A 174 -3.86 1.67 17.23
N ALA A 175 -3.01 2.00 16.26
CA ALA A 175 -3.08 1.47 14.91
C ALA A 175 -2.97 -0.06 14.88
N LEU A 176 -2.09 -0.66 15.69
CA LEU A 176 -1.96 -2.10 15.86
C LEU A 176 -3.22 -2.71 16.48
N ARG A 177 -3.68 -2.13 17.60
CA ARG A 177 -4.88 -2.60 18.30
C ARG A 177 -6.14 -2.56 17.43
N TRP A 178 -6.21 -1.63 16.49
CA TRP A 178 -7.35 -1.50 15.57
C TRP A 178 -7.19 -2.30 14.27
N GLY A 179 -6.06 -2.96 14.06
CA GLY A 179 -5.77 -3.71 12.84
C GLY A 179 -5.39 -2.83 11.63
N LEU A 180 -5.13 -1.53 11.86
CA LEU A 180 -4.68 -0.63 10.79
C LEU A 180 -3.23 -0.93 10.41
N VAL A 181 -2.38 -1.30 11.37
CA VAL A 181 -1.05 -1.85 11.10
C VAL A 181 -0.95 -3.27 11.63
N HIS A 182 -0.04 -4.08 11.09
CA HIS A 182 0.09 -5.50 11.38
C HIS A 182 1.28 -5.82 12.30
N ARG A 183 2.27 -4.91 12.32
CA ARG A 183 3.44 -4.98 13.20
C ARG A 183 3.86 -3.58 13.63
N VAL A 184 4.36 -3.52 14.86
CA VAL A 184 5.05 -2.33 15.40
C VAL A 184 6.45 -2.77 15.81
N VAL A 185 7.44 -1.96 15.44
CA VAL A 185 8.87 -2.22 15.67
C VAL A 185 9.54 -0.96 16.23
N PRO A 186 10.74 -1.05 16.83
CA PRO A 186 11.48 0.13 17.28
C PRO A 186 11.67 1.17 16.17
N ASP A 187 11.82 2.42 16.56
CA ASP A 187 12.09 3.53 15.63
C ASP A 187 13.36 3.26 14.83
N GLY A 188 13.28 3.44 13.51
CA GLY A 188 14.35 3.16 12.57
C GLY A 188 14.34 1.75 11.97
N ASP A 189 13.57 0.81 12.52
CA ASP A 189 13.55 -0.58 12.08
C ASP A 189 12.41 -0.92 11.10
N ALA A 190 11.45 -0.01 10.87
CA ALA A 190 10.28 -0.31 10.05
C ALA A 190 10.65 -0.71 8.60
N THR A 191 11.61 -0.04 7.98
CA THR A 191 12.07 -0.38 6.63
C THR A 191 12.75 -1.75 6.58
N ALA A 192 13.57 -2.09 7.58
CA ALA A 192 14.24 -3.39 7.63
C ALA A 192 13.24 -4.53 7.81
N GLU A 193 12.28 -4.38 8.73
CA GLU A 193 11.19 -5.35 8.93
C GLU A 193 10.29 -5.46 7.70
N GLY A 194 9.92 -4.33 7.08
CA GLY A 194 9.15 -4.31 5.84
C GLY A 194 9.86 -5.07 4.72
N LEU A 195 11.18 -4.89 4.58
CA LEU A 195 11.98 -5.62 3.60
C LEU A 195 12.04 -7.13 3.89
N ALA A 196 12.17 -7.51 5.16
CA ALA A 196 12.14 -8.93 5.55
C ALA A 196 10.80 -9.59 5.18
N LEU A 197 9.67 -8.90 5.43
CA LEU A 197 8.35 -9.37 5.02
C LEU A 197 8.20 -9.43 3.50
N ALA A 198 8.64 -8.41 2.77
CA ALA A 198 8.59 -8.40 1.31
C ALA A 198 9.42 -9.54 0.71
N ARG A 199 10.63 -9.83 1.24
CA ARG A 199 11.44 -10.97 0.83
C ARG A 199 10.76 -12.31 1.12
N ARG A 200 10.12 -12.45 2.28
CA ARG A 200 9.33 -13.65 2.61
C ARG A 200 8.18 -13.84 1.61
N LEU A 201 7.47 -12.77 1.24
CA LEU A 201 6.42 -12.81 0.23
C LEU A 201 6.98 -13.09 -1.16
N ALA A 202 8.12 -12.51 -1.53
CA ALA A 202 8.77 -12.77 -2.82
C ALA A 202 9.23 -14.24 -2.97
N ALA A 203 9.52 -14.93 -1.87
CA ALA A 203 9.84 -16.38 -1.89
C ALA A 203 8.60 -17.27 -1.95
N GLY A 204 7.38 -16.73 -1.80
CA GLY A 204 6.13 -17.47 -1.75
C GLY A 204 5.43 -17.65 -3.12
N PRO A 205 4.25 -18.25 -3.16
CA PRO A 205 3.48 -18.53 -4.38
C PRO A 205 2.80 -17.25 -4.91
N THR A 206 3.48 -16.48 -5.73
CA THR A 206 3.04 -15.15 -6.20
C THR A 206 1.67 -15.16 -6.86
N VAL A 207 1.37 -16.18 -7.69
CA VAL A 207 0.06 -16.31 -8.34
C VAL A 207 -1.05 -16.54 -7.32
N ALA A 208 -0.79 -17.33 -6.27
CA ALA A 208 -1.77 -17.54 -5.21
C ALA A 208 -2.02 -16.25 -4.41
N TYR A 209 -0.98 -15.45 -4.15
CA TYR A 209 -1.15 -14.14 -3.51
C TYR A 209 -1.98 -13.18 -4.35
N ALA A 210 -1.79 -13.17 -5.67
CA ALA A 210 -2.60 -12.36 -6.58
C ALA A 210 -4.10 -12.74 -6.51
N GLU A 211 -4.42 -14.04 -6.47
CA GLU A 211 -5.79 -14.51 -6.31
C GLU A 211 -6.37 -14.15 -4.93
N VAL A 212 -5.59 -14.28 -3.85
CA VAL A 212 -6.02 -13.86 -2.49
C VAL A 212 -6.34 -12.36 -2.47
N LYS A 213 -5.50 -11.51 -3.06
CA LYS A 213 -5.75 -10.07 -3.17
C LYS A 213 -7.02 -9.78 -3.94
N ALA A 214 -7.25 -10.45 -5.07
CA ALA A 214 -8.45 -10.28 -5.88
C ALA A 214 -9.71 -10.69 -5.10
N LEU A 215 -9.70 -11.84 -4.43
CA LEU A 215 -10.81 -12.32 -3.61
C LEU A 215 -11.15 -11.34 -2.48
N LEU A 216 -10.15 -10.86 -1.75
CA LEU A 216 -10.35 -9.90 -0.65
C LEU A 216 -10.89 -8.56 -1.14
N ARG A 217 -10.39 -8.05 -2.27
CA ARG A 217 -10.83 -6.79 -2.87
C ARG A 217 -12.28 -6.87 -3.34
N ASP A 218 -12.68 -7.99 -3.92
CA ASP A 218 -13.98 -8.16 -4.56
C ASP A 218 -15.07 -8.70 -3.62
N ALA A 219 -14.70 -9.08 -2.37
CA ALA A 219 -15.63 -9.61 -1.38
C ALA A 219 -16.60 -8.55 -0.79
N PRO A 220 -16.18 -7.29 -0.50
CA PRO A 220 -17.08 -6.32 0.10
C PRO A 220 -18.32 -6.06 -0.75
N GLY A 221 -19.51 -6.23 -0.14
CA GLY A 221 -20.80 -6.03 -0.81
C GLY A 221 -21.23 -7.16 -1.73
N ALA A 222 -20.41 -8.18 -1.97
CA ALA A 222 -20.81 -9.35 -2.75
C ALA A 222 -21.68 -10.31 -1.93
N SER A 223 -22.59 -11.05 -2.60
CA SER A 223 -23.34 -12.12 -1.95
C SER A 223 -22.42 -13.30 -1.60
N LEU A 224 -22.79 -14.09 -0.58
CA LEU A 224 -22.05 -15.31 -0.24
C LEU A 224 -21.90 -16.24 -1.46
N ALA A 225 -22.95 -16.40 -2.26
CA ALA A 225 -22.91 -17.23 -3.46
C ALA A 225 -21.87 -16.73 -4.47
N THR A 226 -21.77 -15.42 -4.66
CA THR A 226 -20.76 -14.80 -5.53
C THR A 226 -19.34 -15.02 -5.00
N VAL A 227 -19.14 -14.89 -3.67
CA VAL A 227 -17.84 -15.15 -3.04
C VAL A 227 -17.41 -16.60 -3.25
N LEU A 228 -18.29 -17.57 -2.94
CA LEU A 228 -18.01 -19.00 -3.09
C LEU A 228 -17.68 -19.39 -4.54
N GLU A 229 -18.37 -18.82 -5.52
CA GLU A 229 -18.09 -19.09 -6.94
C GLU A 229 -16.70 -18.54 -7.35
N ARG A 230 -16.34 -17.33 -6.89
CA ARG A 230 -15.03 -16.76 -7.16
C ARG A 230 -13.90 -17.56 -6.50
N GLU A 231 -14.12 -18.02 -5.25
CA GLU A 231 -13.15 -18.89 -4.55
C GLU A 231 -12.95 -20.21 -5.28
N ALA A 232 -14.05 -20.87 -5.72
CA ALA A 232 -13.98 -22.09 -6.49
C ALA A 232 -13.22 -21.90 -7.81
N ALA A 233 -13.47 -20.80 -8.52
CA ALA A 233 -12.75 -20.44 -9.73
C ALA A 233 -11.24 -20.20 -9.49
N ALA A 234 -10.89 -19.50 -8.39
CA ALA A 234 -9.51 -19.27 -7.99
C ALA A 234 -8.81 -20.60 -7.65
N GLN A 235 -9.45 -21.49 -6.87
CA GLN A 235 -8.92 -22.82 -6.55
C GLN A 235 -8.63 -23.66 -7.82
N LYS A 236 -9.56 -23.60 -8.79
CA LYS A 236 -9.37 -24.28 -10.08
C LYS A 236 -8.14 -23.77 -10.83
N ARG A 237 -7.95 -22.43 -10.89
CA ARG A 237 -6.78 -21.84 -11.54
C ARG A 237 -5.49 -22.21 -10.81
N LEU A 238 -5.46 -22.07 -9.49
CA LEU A 238 -4.29 -22.34 -8.66
C LEU A 238 -3.90 -23.81 -8.65
N GLY A 239 -4.88 -24.73 -8.67
CA GLY A 239 -4.65 -26.16 -8.77
C GLY A 239 -3.86 -26.60 -10.02
N ALA A 240 -3.87 -25.78 -11.08
CA ALA A 240 -3.12 -26.03 -12.31
C ALA A 240 -1.68 -25.49 -12.26
N THR A 241 -1.29 -24.72 -11.24
CA THR A 241 0.04 -24.09 -11.15
C THR A 241 1.16 -25.08 -10.82
N ARG A 242 2.39 -24.73 -11.17
CA ARG A 242 3.58 -25.49 -10.75
C ARG A 242 3.79 -25.43 -9.25
N ASP A 243 3.56 -24.26 -8.66
CA ASP A 243 3.72 -24.01 -7.23
C ASP A 243 2.80 -24.90 -6.40
N HIS A 244 1.53 -25.07 -6.80
CA HIS A 244 0.61 -25.97 -6.10
C HIS A 244 1.10 -27.43 -6.15
N ARG A 245 1.51 -27.91 -7.33
CA ARG A 245 2.05 -29.28 -7.47
C ARG A 245 3.31 -29.50 -6.65
N ALA A 246 4.23 -28.51 -6.66
CA ALA A 246 5.44 -28.56 -5.84
C ALA A 246 5.13 -28.58 -4.34
N ALA A 247 4.18 -27.76 -3.90
CA ALA A 247 3.74 -27.72 -2.50
C ALA A 247 3.12 -29.06 -2.03
N VAL A 248 2.27 -29.67 -2.86
CA VAL A 248 1.68 -30.99 -2.55
C VAL A 248 2.77 -32.08 -2.45
N ALA A 249 3.72 -32.09 -3.39
CA ALA A 249 4.84 -33.05 -3.37
C ALA A 249 5.72 -32.86 -2.12
N ALA A 250 6.06 -31.62 -1.79
CA ALA A 250 6.83 -31.29 -0.60
C ALA A 250 6.11 -31.71 0.69
N PHE A 251 4.81 -31.45 0.79
CA PHE A 251 3.99 -31.86 1.92
C PHE A 251 4.02 -33.38 2.14
N LEU A 252 3.83 -34.17 1.07
CA LEU A 252 3.88 -35.63 1.14
C LEU A 252 5.28 -36.15 1.51
N ALA A 253 6.33 -35.45 1.07
CA ALA A 253 7.72 -35.75 1.40
C ALA A 253 8.17 -35.20 2.78
N ARG A 254 7.30 -34.49 3.51
CA ARG A 254 7.63 -33.77 4.76
C ARG A 254 8.81 -32.80 4.60
N ALA A 255 8.88 -32.11 3.46
CA ALA A 255 9.90 -31.12 3.11
C ALA A 255 9.30 -29.72 3.00
N GLU A 256 10.13 -28.70 3.06
CA GLU A 256 9.75 -27.30 2.81
C GLU A 256 9.46 -27.11 1.31
N PRO A 257 8.34 -26.49 0.93
CA PRO A 257 8.04 -26.18 -0.46
C PRO A 257 8.91 -25.03 -0.97
N SER A 258 9.27 -25.10 -2.25
CA SER A 258 9.88 -24.00 -2.99
C SER A 258 8.92 -23.51 -4.06
N PHE A 259 8.79 -22.17 -4.21
CA PHE A 259 7.85 -21.56 -5.12
C PHE A 259 8.54 -20.73 -6.20
N GLU A 260 8.10 -20.91 -7.44
CA GLU A 260 8.60 -20.18 -8.61
C GLU A 260 7.71 -19.00 -8.98
N GLY A 261 6.51 -18.88 -8.38
CA GLY A 261 5.51 -17.85 -8.67
C GLY A 261 4.66 -18.13 -9.91
N ARG A 262 4.51 -19.39 -10.31
CA ARG A 262 3.80 -19.77 -11.54
C ARG A 262 3.17 -21.18 -11.50
#